data_fc95b92446c054e4fd1dbab624634065
#
_entry.id   fc95b92446c054e4fd1dbab624634065
#
_cell.length_a   1.000
_cell.length_b   1.000
_cell.length_c   1.000
_cell.angle_alpha   90.00
_cell.angle_beta   90.00
_cell.angle_gamma   90.00
#
_symmetry.space_group_name_H-M   'P 1'
#
loop_
_entity.id
_entity.type
_entity.pdbx_description
1 polymer ?
#
loop_
_entity_poly.entity_id
_entity_poly.type
_entity_poly.pdbx_seq_one_letter_code
_entity_poly.pdbx_strand_id
1 'polypeptide(L)'
;MENFLIDIMSKIFPDELDPSIRSDPRRNGEVFVYNCLKDANLFSTTNIYYSVDWLNKKNAQNPSWDGECDFIITDSDLGVIFIEVKAGFISKDSNNSWFSNGKPIKNPITQVKNSKYAIINEFKERWKKTGKGERNFSYGHFIIFPNSSRDSISDLGIMASSEIFAFSEDLKWTEKTISRFLDYKPQGESHLVFDRLGEDGQKIFHEMFASEIDFTPKVGKMIEQNRFIIENLTANQNELISKSFADWPRLWVEGPAGSGKTSLAIHKFLKELNNFENPIF
;
A
#
# COMPACT_ATOMS: atom_id res chain seq x y z
N MET A 1 15.06 18.32 -26.93
CA MET A 1 15.21 19.18 -25.74
C MET A 1 14.04 19.05 -24.75
N GLU A 2 12.99 18.31 -25.06
CA GLU A 2 11.83 18.13 -24.17
C GLU A 2 11.97 17.01 -23.12
N ASN A 3 12.90 16.08 -23.28
CA ASN A 3 13.07 14.95 -22.32
C ASN A 3 14.01 15.24 -21.14
N PHE A 4 14.56 16.44 -21.01
CA PHE A 4 15.53 16.77 -19.95
C PHE A 4 14.91 17.49 -18.74
N LEU A 5 13.64 17.87 -18.83
CA LEU A 5 12.94 18.59 -17.75
C LEU A 5 12.05 17.69 -16.87
N ILE A 6 11.85 16.42 -17.26
CA ILE A 6 10.93 15.50 -16.55
C ILE A 6 11.59 14.83 -15.32
N ASP A 7 12.93 14.91 -15.20
CA ASP A 7 13.69 14.23 -14.13
C ASP A 7 14.02 15.11 -12.91
N ILE A 8 13.48 16.33 -12.82
CA ILE A 8 13.85 17.31 -11.79
C ILE A 8 12.84 17.33 -10.61
N MET A 9 11.69 16.70 -10.73
CA MET A 9 10.65 16.75 -9.70
C MET A 9 10.55 15.44 -8.89
N SER A 10 10.23 15.57 -7.60
CA SER A 10 9.86 14.44 -6.74
C SER A 10 8.70 13.68 -7.34
N LYS A 11 8.67 12.34 -7.11
CA LYS A 11 7.60 11.47 -7.59
C LYS A 11 6.64 11.15 -6.44
N ILE A 12 5.33 11.30 -6.68
CA ILE A 12 4.29 10.91 -5.72
C ILE A 12 3.49 9.72 -6.26
N PHE A 13 3.18 8.76 -5.39
CA PHE A 13 2.46 7.54 -5.71
C PHE A 13 1.24 7.35 -4.79
N PRO A 14 0.02 7.22 -5.36
CA PRO A 14 -0.31 7.37 -6.78
C PRO A 14 -0.13 8.83 -7.23
N ASP A 15 0.11 9.05 -8.52
CA ASP A 15 0.23 10.41 -9.09
C ASP A 15 -1.11 11.17 -9.05
N GLU A 16 -2.22 10.45 -9.09
CA GLU A 16 -3.56 10.99 -8.90
C GLU A 16 -4.37 10.17 -7.90
N LEU A 17 -5.06 10.87 -7.00
CA LEU A 17 -5.96 10.21 -6.06
C LEU A 17 -7.25 9.76 -6.76
N ASP A 18 -7.70 8.56 -6.39
CA ASP A 18 -9.01 8.07 -6.81
C ASP A 18 -10.13 9.06 -6.43
N PRO A 19 -11.13 9.31 -7.30
CA PRO A 19 -12.23 10.21 -7.00
C PRO A 19 -12.97 9.86 -5.70
N SER A 20 -13.06 8.60 -5.33
CA SER A 20 -13.68 8.16 -4.08
C SER A 20 -12.90 8.62 -2.84
N ILE A 21 -11.57 8.65 -2.91
CA ILE A 21 -10.69 9.18 -1.86
C ILE A 21 -10.84 10.69 -1.77
N ARG A 22 -10.82 11.38 -2.92
CA ARG A 22 -10.95 12.86 -2.97
C ARG A 22 -12.29 13.34 -2.39
N SER A 23 -13.36 12.56 -2.52
CA SER A 23 -14.70 12.90 -2.03
C SER A 23 -15.02 12.39 -0.63
N ASP A 24 -14.13 11.61 0.00
CA ASP A 24 -14.35 11.10 1.37
C ASP A 24 -14.05 12.19 2.41
N PRO A 25 -15.08 12.72 3.13
CA PRO A 25 -14.87 13.76 4.13
C PRO A 25 -13.93 13.35 5.27
N ARG A 26 -13.78 12.04 5.53
CA ARG A 26 -12.88 11.50 6.58
C ARG A 26 -11.43 11.67 6.20
N ARG A 27 -11.11 11.71 4.90
CA ARG A 27 -9.76 11.86 4.36
C ARG A 27 -9.40 13.30 3.93
N ASN A 28 -10.27 14.29 4.18
CA ASN A 28 -10.02 15.67 3.75
C ASN A 28 -8.66 16.22 4.20
N GLY A 29 -8.21 15.89 5.41
CA GLY A 29 -6.89 16.33 5.88
C GLY A 29 -5.73 15.67 5.16
N GLU A 30 -5.83 14.40 4.85
CA GLU A 30 -4.85 13.65 4.07
C GLU A 30 -4.81 14.16 2.62
N VAL A 31 -5.98 14.38 2.00
CA VAL A 31 -6.10 14.95 0.63
C VAL A 31 -5.47 16.34 0.58
N PHE A 32 -5.68 17.16 1.61
CA PHE A 32 -5.05 18.48 1.69
C PHE A 32 -3.52 18.37 1.75
N VAL A 33 -2.99 17.50 2.61
CA VAL A 33 -1.53 17.27 2.73
C VAL A 33 -0.97 16.66 1.44
N TYR A 34 -1.70 15.73 0.79
CA TYR A 34 -1.32 15.18 -0.50
C TYR A 34 -1.12 16.27 -1.55
N ASN A 35 -2.05 17.22 -1.67
CA ASN A 35 -1.94 18.33 -2.61
C ASN A 35 -0.75 19.23 -2.26
N CYS A 36 -0.53 19.55 -0.98
CA CYS A 36 0.63 20.31 -0.54
C CYS A 36 1.96 19.63 -0.91
N LEU A 37 2.03 18.29 -0.78
CA LEU A 37 3.22 17.51 -1.13
C LEU A 37 3.40 17.39 -2.64
N LYS A 38 2.30 17.25 -3.40
CA LYS A 38 2.33 17.19 -4.87
C LYS A 38 2.80 18.52 -5.48
N ASP A 39 2.36 19.64 -4.91
CA ASP A 39 2.71 20.98 -5.38
C ASP A 39 4.09 21.45 -4.88
N ALA A 40 4.68 20.74 -3.92
CA ALA A 40 5.97 21.09 -3.35
C ALA A 40 7.13 20.77 -4.32
N ASN A 41 8.08 21.68 -4.44
CA ASN A 41 9.29 21.50 -5.24
C ASN A 41 10.36 20.76 -4.42
N LEU A 42 10.15 19.48 -4.15
CA LEU A 42 11.09 18.62 -3.45
C LEU A 42 12.19 18.12 -4.40
N PHE A 43 13.27 17.57 -3.82
CA PHE A 43 14.38 17.04 -4.61
C PHE A 43 13.96 15.91 -5.54
N SER A 44 14.59 15.79 -6.70
CA SER A 44 14.39 14.70 -7.65
C SER A 44 14.70 13.30 -7.08
N THR A 45 15.51 13.27 -6.03
CA THR A 45 15.84 12.06 -5.24
C THR A 45 14.72 11.61 -4.30
N THR A 46 13.63 12.39 -4.19
CA THR A 46 12.54 12.15 -3.25
C THR A 46 11.38 11.43 -3.92
N ASN A 47 10.92 10.33 -3.30
CA ASN A 47 9.68 9.65 -3.64
C ASN A 47 8.70 9.73 -2.46
N ILE A 48 7.43 9.97 -2.78
CA ILE A 48 6.34 10.10 -1.81
C ILE A 48 5.33 8.97 -2.06
N TYR A 49 4.92 8.27 -1.02
CA TYR A 49 3.91 7.21 -1.08
C TYR A 49 2.76 7.56 -0.15
N TYR A 50 1.54 7.54 -0.67
CA TYR A 50 0.31 7.84 0.07
C TYR A 50 -0.44 6.57 0.42
N SER A 51 -1.03 6.52 1.62
CA SER A 51 -1.94 5.46 2.07
C SER A 51 -1.33 4.06 1.94
N VAL A 52 -0.22 3.84 2.67
CA VAL A 52 0.53 2.58 2.60
C VAL A 52 0.05 1.62 3.68
N ASP A 53 -0.61 0.54 3.25
CA ASP A 53 -0.98 -0.56 4.12
C ASP A 53 0.22 -1.40 4.54
N TRP A 54 0.26 -1.82 5.77
CA TRP A 54 1.32 -2.69 6.28
C TRP A 54 0.77 -3.81 7.18
N LEU A 55 1.49 -4.94 7.15
CA LEU A 55 1.20 -6.12 7.97
C LEU A 55 2.45 -6.49 8.80
N ASN A 56 2.29 -6.61 10.10
CA ASN A 56 3.35 -7.10 10.98
C ASN A 56 3.37 -8.63 11.00
N LYS A 57 4.25 -9.23 10.20
CA LYS A 57 4.36 -10.69 10.05
C LYS A 57 4.79 -11.45 11.31
N LYS A 58 5.44 -10.79 12.27
CA LYS A 58 5.93 -11.43 13.50
C LYS A 58 4.83 -11.87 14.46
N ASN A 59 3.61 -11.38 14.27
CA ASN A 59 2.45 -11.66 15.09
C ASN A 59 1.23 -12.10 14.27
N ALA A 60 1.44 -12.91 13.25
CA ALA A 60 0.38 -13.41 12.35
C ALA A 60 -0.81 -14.10 13.06
N GLN A 61 -0.69 -14.40 14.35
CA GLN A 61 -1.77 -14.97 15.17
C GLN A 61 -2.67 -13.90 15.82
N ASN A 62 -2.35 -12.61 15.68
CA ASN A 62 -3.13 -11.52 16.27
C ASN A 62 -3.58 -10.54 15.17
N PRO A 63 -4.87 -10.58 14.74
CA PRO A 63 -5.38 -9.79 13.62
C PRO A 63 -5.38 -8.27 13.82
N SER A 64 -4.93 -7.79 14.98
CA SER A 64 -4.86 -6.36 15.29
C SER A 64 -3.53 -5.67 14.93
N TRP A 65 -2.67 -6.31 14.16
CA TRP A 65 -1.31 -5.84 13.87
C TRP A 65 -1.08 -5.41 12.41
N ASP A 66 -2.12 -5.14 11.71
CA ASP A 66 -2.12 -4.42 10.45
C ASP A 66 -2.40 -2.94 10.69
N GLY A 67 -2.04 -2.12 9.77
CA GLY A 67 -2.29 -0.69 9.83
C GLY A 67 -1.95 -0.01 8.52
N GLU A 68 -2.21 1.28 8.50
CA GLU A 68 -1.93 2.18 7.39
C GLU A 68 -0.95 3.24 7.86
N CYS A 69 -0.06 3.69 6.98
CA CYS A 69 0.76 4.88 7.14
C CYS A 69 0.28 5.91 6.12
N ASP A 70 -0.14 7.09 6.57
CA ASP A 70 -0.75 8.08 5.68
C ASP A 70 0.22 8.54 4.60
N PHE A 71 1.48 8.83 4.96
CA PHE A 71 2.54 9.11 3.98
C PHE A 71 3.87 8.51 4.38
N ILE A 72 4.62 8.05 3.38
CA ILE A 72 6.02 7.69 3.51
C ILE A 72 6.80 8.49 2.46
N ILE A 73 7.86 9.17 2.91
CA ILE A 73 8.74 9.90 2.00
C ILE A 73 10.11 9.27 2.10
N THR A 74 10.65 8.86 0.96
CA THR A 74 12.00 8.32 0.85
C THR A 74 12.87 9.27 0.04
N ASP A 75 14.06 9.51 0.50
CA ASP A 75 15.07 10.28 -0.22
C ASP A 75 16.37 9.48 -0.27
N SER A 76 16.95 9.30 -1.47
CA SER A 76 18.13 8.45 -1.62
C SER A 76 19.35 8.97 -0.88
N ASP A 77 19.45 10.26 -0.67
CA ASP A 77 20.59 10.89 0.03
C ASP A 77 20.36 11.07 1.52
N LEU A 78 19.13 11.32 1.95
CA LEU A 78 18.81 11.72 3.32
C LEU A 78 18.19 10.62 4.15
N GLY A 79 17.34 9.75 3.57
CA GLY A 79 16.73 8.64 4.32
C GLY A 79 15.22 8.51 4.16
N VAL A 80 14.51 8.18 5.23
CA VAL A 80 13.07 7.86 5.19
C VAL A 80 12.30 8.54 6.31
N ILE A 81 11.16 9.13 6.00
CA ILE A 81 10.23 9.69 6.99
C ILE A 81 8.84 9.05 6.85
N PHE A 82 8.23 8.78 7.99
CA PHE A 82 6.89 8.23 8.13
C PHE A 82 5.99 9.32 8.71
N ILE A 83 4.87 9.60 8.09
CA ILE A 83 3.99 10.71 8.45
C ILE A 83 2.59 10.19 8.74
N GLU A 84 2.03 10.63 9.85
CA GLU A 84 0.63 10.45 10.24
C GLU A 84 -0.07 11.81 10.16
N VAL A 85 -1.25 11.87 9.58
CA VAL A 85 -2.06 13.08 9.46
C VAL A 85 -3.30 12.98 10.35
N LYS A 86 -3.53 13.97 11.17
CA LYS A 86 -4.75 14.05 11.98
C LYS A 86 -5.46 15.37 11.74
N ALA A 87 -6.54 15.31 10.99
CA ALA A 87 -7.38 16.46 10.68
C ALA A 87 -8.38 16.78 11.80
N GLY A 88 -8.92 18.00 11.77
CA GLY A 88 -9.85 18.54 12.75
C GLY A 88 -9.14 19.26 13.90
N PHE A 89 -9.95 19.70 14.88
CA PHE A 89 -9.42 20.32 16.10
C PHE A 89 -8.91 19.25 17.05
N ILE A 90 -7.57 19.14 17.12
CA ILE A 90 -6.90 18.12 17.90
C ILE A 90 -6.75 18.57 19.35
N SER A 91 -7.09 17.70 20.28
CA SER A 91 -6.86 17.91 21.71
C SER A 91 -6.41 16.63 22.39
N LYS A 92 -5.77 16.79 23.55
CA LYS A 92 -5.31 15.71 24.41
C LYS A 92 -5.70 16.04 25.83
N ASP A 93 -6.29 15.09 26.54
CA ASP A 93 -6.64 15.25 27.96
C ASP A 93 -5.48 14.87 28.90
N SER A 94 -5.70 15.06 30.21
CA SER A 94 -4.75 14.70 31.29
C SER A 94 -4.51 13.20 31.39
N ASN A 95 -5.40 12.36 30.83
CA ASN A 95 -5.28 10.90 30.85
C ASN A 95 -4.55 10.38 29.58
N ASN A 96 -3.93 11.27 28.80
CA ASN A 96 -3.27 10.96 27.53
C ASN A 96 -4.20 10.44 26.41
N SER A 97 -5.51 10.65 26.53
CA SER A 97 -6.46 10.35 25.47
C SER A 97 -6.48 11.47 24.44
N TRP A 98 -6.48 11.09 23.17
CA TRP A 98 -6.47 12.03 22.05
C TRP A 98 -7.86 12.15 21.42
N PHE A 99 -8.18 13.36 20.98
CA PHE A 99 -9.47 13.69 20.40
C PHE A 99 -9.29 14.50 19.13
N SER A 100 -10.19 14.30 18.16
CA SER A 100 -10.38 15.16 17.00
C SER A 100 -11.83 15.62 16.98
N ASN A 101 -12.06 16.93 16.96
CA ASN A 101 -13.40 17.53 17.04
C ASN A 101 -14.22 16.96 18.22
N GLY A 102 -13.58 16.73 19.36
CA GLY A 102 -14.20 16.17 20.57
C GLY A 102 -14.47 14.66 20.53
N LYS A 103 -14.16 13.96 19.43
CA LYS A 103 -14.31 12.50 19.33
C LYS A 103 -12.99 11.80 19.61
N PRO A 104 -12.99 10.70 20.39
CA PRO A 104 -11.78 9.94 20.66
C PRO A 104 -11.10 9.44 19.38
N ILE A 105 -9.78 9.57 19.33
CA ILE A 105 -8.94 9.02 18.26
C ILE A 105 -7.80 8.19 18.84
N LYS A 106 -7.20 7.32 18.03
CA LYS A 106 -5.97 6.62 18.40
C LYS A 106 -4.84 7.64 18.61
N ASN A 107 -3.93 7.35 19.53
CA ASN A 107 -2.74 8.19 19.74
C ASN A 107 -1.90 8.24 18.44
N PRO A 108 -1.76 9.42 17.81
CA PRO A 108 -1.07 9.54 16.52
C PRO A 108 0.43 9.21 16.61
N ILE A 109 1.06 9.51 17.77
CA ILE A 109 2.47 9.17 17.99
C ILE A 109 2.68 7.65 17.98
N THR A 110 1.78 6.92 18.63
CA THR A 110 1.84 5.46 18.66
C THR A 110 1.55 4.85 17.28
N GLN A 111 0.59 5.42 16.54
CA GLN A 111 0.26 4.94 15.18
C GLN A 111 1.48 5.04 14.27
N VAL A 112 2.05 6.23 14.12
CA VAL A 112 3.19 6.43 13.22
C VAL A 112 4.44 5.64 13.65
N LYS A 113 4.67 5.48 14.97
CA LYS A 113 5.75 4.62 15.47
C LYS A 113 5.57 3.16 15.07
N ASN A 114 4.35 2.63 15.18
CA ASN A 114 4.04 1.26 14.79
C ASN A 114 4.24 1.05 13.29
N SER A 115 3.74 1.97 12.45
CA SER A 115 3.95 1.97 11.00
C SER A 115 5.43 1.98 10.66
N LYS A 116 6.20 2.90 11.25
CA LYS A 116 7.64 3.01 11.07
C LYS A 116 8.35 1.69 11.35
N TYR A 117 8.13 1.10 12.52
CA TYR A 117 8.86 -0.12 12.90
C TYR A 117 8.44 -1.34 12.07
N ALA A 118 7.15 -1.48 11.73
CA ALA A 118 6.69 -2.57 10.89
C ALA A 118 7.33 -2.52 9.49
N ILE A 119 7.33 -1.35 8.88
CA ILE A 119 7.85 -1.14 7.53
C ILE A 119 9.38 -1.23 7.49
N ILE A 120 10.09 -0.65 8.46
CA ILE A 120 11.56 -0.75 8.53
C ILE A 120 11.99 -2.21 8.77
N ASN A 121 11.25 -2.99 9.55
CA ASN A 121 11.56 -4.41 9.73
C ASN A 121 11.39 -5.19 8.42
N GLU A 122 10.32 -4.95 7.65
CA GLU A 122 10.13 -5.58 6.34
C GLU A 122 11.24 -5.16 5.36
N PHE A 123 11.61 -3.87 5.34
CA PHE A 123 12.74 -3.38 4.55
C PHE A 123 14.04 -4.13 4.90
N LYS A 124 14.37 -4.27 6.18
CA LYS A 124 15.58 -4.97 6.64
C LYS A 124 15.60 -6.43 6.18
N GLU A 125 14.46 -7.13 6.24
CA GLU A 125 14.35 -8.51 5.75
C GLU A 125 14.56 -8.60 4.23
N ARG A 126 14.04 -7.63 3.46
CA ARG A 126 14.26 -7.56 2.00
C ARG A 126 15.70 -7.18 1.66
N TRP A 127 16.25 -6.18 2.36
CA TRP A 127 17.65 -5.77 2.19
C TRP A 127 18.63 -6.93 2.42
N LYS A 128 18.41 -7.70 3.48
CA LYS A 128 19.23 -8.88 3.79
C LYS A 128 19.26 -9.90 2.64
N LYS A 129 18.17 -10.07 1.91
CA LYS A 129 18.09 -10.97 0.76
C LYS A 129 18.94 -10.52 -0.44
N THR A 130 19.33 -9.26 -0.50
CA THR A 130 20.21 -8.75 -1.57
C THR A 130 21.66 -9.20 -1.43
N GLY A 131 22.07 -9.72 -0.27
CA GLY A 131 23.46 -10.08 0.04
C GLY A 131 24.40 -8.87 0.22
N LYS A 132 23.90 -7.65 0.12
CA LYS A 132 24.63 -6.41 0.42
C LYS A 132 24.68 -6.23 1.92
N GLY A 133 25.84 -6.00 2.52
CA GLY A 133 26.06 -5.87 3.97
C GLY A 133 25.02 -5.03 4.72
N GLU A 134 25.16 -4.88 6.01
CA GLU A 134 24.25 -4.05 6.81
C GLU A 134 24.28 -2.58 6.32
N ARG A 135 23.10 -1.95 6.31
CA ARG A 135 22.95 -0.54 5.96
C ARG A 135 22.17 0.19 7.06
N ASN A 136 22.79 1.20 7.62
CA ASN A 136 22.22 2.02 8.69
C ASN A 136 21.91 3.42 8.17
N PHE A 137 20.72 3.62 7.62
CA PHE A 137 20.27 4.92 7.12
C PHE A 137 19.36 5.62 8.14
N SER A 138 19.21 6.94 8.00
CA SER A 138 18.34 7.74 8.85
C SER A 138 16.87 7.47 8.55
N TYR A 139 16.03 7.29 9.59
CA TYR A 139 14.58 7.23 9.44
C TYR A 139 13.87 7.84 10.65
N GLY A 140 12.87 8.68 10.36
CA GLY A 140 12.10 9.42 11.35
C GLY A 140 10.60 9.15 11.29
N HIS A 141 9.85 9.66 12.27
CA HIS A 141 8.40 9.65 12.26
C HIS A 141 7.88 11.02 12.66
N PHE A 142 6.84 11.50 11.97
CA PHE A 142 6.31 12.86 12.09
C PHE A 142 4.79 12.84 12.02
N ILE A 143 4.19 13.90 12.54
CA ILE A 143 2.75 14.05 12.63
C ILE A 143 2.38 15.42 12.07
N ILE A 144 1.38 15.46 11.20
CA ILE A 144 0.86 16.69 10.62
C ILE A 144 -0.56 16.94 11.12
N PHE A 145 -0.80 18.12 11.67
CA PHE A 145 -2.10 18.62 12.10
C PHE A 145 -2.54 19.79 11.17
N PRO A 146 -3.14 19.49 10.01
CA PRO A 146 -3.36 20.50 8.98
C PRO A 146 -4.40 21.58 9.36
N ASN A 147 -5.20 21.34 10.37
CA ASN A 147 -6.23 22.25 10.86
C ASN A 147 -5.92 22.90 12.21
N SER A 148 -4.75 22.59 12.80
CA SER A 148 -4.34 23.14 14.08
C SER A 148 -3.19 24.13 13.91
N SER A 149 -3.14 25.17 14.76
CA SER A 149 -2.02 26.11 14.84
C SER A 149 -1.02 25.64 15.90
N ARG A 150 0.23 25.95 15.69
CA ARG A 150 1.32 25.69 16.66
C ARG A 150 1.03 26.33 18.00
N ASP A 151 0.43 27.53 18.03
CA ASP A 151 0.10 28.26 19.25
C ASP A 151 -1.01 27.61 20.07
N SER A 152 -1.79 26.72 19.46
CA SER A 152 -2.85 25.98 20.17
C SER A 152 -2.32 24.83 21.02
N ILE A 153 -1.02 24.49 20.93
CA ILE A 153 -0.40 23.42 21.70
C ILE A 153 0.54 24.02 22.72
N SER A 154 0.06 24.17 23.94
CA SER A 154 0.78 24.83 25.03
C SER A 154 1.96 24.01 25.57
N ASP A 155 1.88 22.69 25.58
CA ASP A 155 2.96 21.78 25.97
C ASP A 155 2.62 20.33 25.64
N LEU A 156 3.51 19.66 24.92
CA LEU A 156 3.41 18.22 24.63
C LEU A 156 4.13 17.37 25.70
N GLY A 157 4.80 18.03 26.66
CA GLY A 157 5.53 17.38 27.73
C GLY A 157 6.69 16.51 27.25
N ILE A 158 7.08 15.56 28.07
CA ILE A 158 8.19 14.62 27.81
C ILE A 158 7.84 13.61 26.69
N MET A 159 6.61 13.61 26.17
CA MET A 159 6.11 12.54 25.32
C MET A 159 6.68 12.54 23.90
N ALA A 160 7.04 13.70 23.38
CA ALA A 160 7.64 13.85 22.06
C ALA A 160 8.30 15.21 21.89
N SER A 161 9.37 15.28 21.10
CA SER A 161 9.95 16.57 20.69
C SER A 161 8.93 17.34 19.85
N SER A 162 8.82 18.66 20.09
CA SER A 162 7.97 19.54 19.26
C SER A 162 8.37 19.54 17.77
N GLU A 163 9.59 19.11 17.46
CA GLU A 163 10.16 19.06 16.12
C GLU A 163 9.53 17.99 15.23
N ILE A 164 8.90 16.94 15.82
CA ILE A 164 8.23 15.90 15.05
C ILE A 164 6.82 16.30 14.61
N PHE A 165 6.37 17.52 14.91
CA PHE A 165 5.04 18.00 14.55
C PHE A 165 5.10 19.11 13.51
N ALA A 166 4.15 19.07 12.57
CA ALA A 166 3.84 20.16 11.66
C ALA A 166 2.37 20.56 11.79
N PHE A 167 2.11 21.82 11.56
CA PHE A 167 0.83 22.49 11.73
C PHE A 167 0.39 23.19 10.45
N SER A 168 -0.76 23.84 10.46
CA SER A 168 -1.29 24.55 9.29
C SER A 168 -0.32 25.60 8.72
N GLU A 169 0.43 26.27 9.57
CA GLU A 169 1.42 27.27 9.17
C GLU A 169 2.62 26.64 8.45
N ASP A 170 3.05 25.46 8.89
CA ASP A 170 4.18 24.74 8.31
C ASP A 170 3.89 24.27 6.88
N LEU A 171 2.61 23.96 6.58
CA LEU A 171 2.18 23.51 5.26
C LEU A 171 2.21 24.61 4.18
N LYS A 172 2.29 25.87 4.57
CA LYS A 172 2.56 26.99 3.63
C LYS A 172 4.00 26.94 3.09
N TRP A 173 4.87 26.19 3.75
CA TRP A 173 6.28 26.03 3.43
C TRP A 173 6.65 24.55 3.41
N THR A 174 5.90 23.76 2.62
CA THR A 174 6.00 22.30 2.60
C THR A 174 7.42 21.82 2.34
N GLU A 175 8.17 22.42 1.39
CA GLU A 175 9.55 22.04 1.11
C GLU A 175 10.43 22.17 2.36
N LYS A 176 10.34 23.30 3.07
CA LYS A 176 11.11 23.54 4.30
C LYS A 176 10.74 22.57 5.41
N THR A 177 9.44 22.25 5.51
CA THR A 177 8.93 21.32 6.50
C THR A 177 9.44 19.91 6.25
N ILE A 178 9.39 19.44 5.01
CA ILE A 178 9.91 18.12 4.63
C ILE A 178 11.44 18.06 4.76
N SER A 179 12.18 19.09 4.33
CA SER A 179 13.62 19.17 4.55
C SER A 179 13.97 19.09 6.02
N ARG A 180 13.28 19.84 6.88
CA ARG A 180 13.46 19.78 8.34
C ARG A 180 13.20 18.36 8.87
N PHE A 181 12.19 17.67 8.38
CA PHE A 181 11.89 16.30 8.79
C PHE A 181 12.97 15.31 8.35
N LEU A 182 13.48 15.44 7.14
CA LEU A 182 14.56 14.60 6.62
C LEU A 182 15.89 14.83 7.36
N ASP A 183 16.16 16.07 7.78
CA ASP A 183 17.37 16.45 8.51
C ASP A 183 17.27 16.17 10.02
N TYR A 184 16.07 15.88 10.54
CA TYR A 184 15.84 15.67 11.96
C TYR A 184 16.57 14.44 12.49
N LYS A 185 17.39 14.65 13.53
CA LYS A 185 18.05 13.57 14.27
C LYS A 185 17.58 13.61 15.73
N PRO A 186 17.12 12.50 16.29
CA PRO A 186 16.74 12.45 17.70
C PRO A 186 17.88 12.90 18.61
N GLN A 187 17.55 13.57 19.70
CA GLN A 187 18.55 13.95 20.71
C GLN A 187 19.24 12.68 21.25
N GLY A 188 20.58 12.72 21.26
CA GLY A 188 21.42 11.58 21.62
C GLY A 188 21.97 10.78 20.44
N GLU A 189 21.40 10.92 19.25
CA GLU A 189 21.88 10.28 18.02
C GLU A 189 22.63 11.25 17.08
N SER A 190 22.80 12.50 17.48
CA SER A 190 23.46 13.54 16.67
C SER A 190 24.91 13.22 16.30
N HIS A 191 25.55 12.30 17.03
CA HIS A 191 26.92 11.83 16.76
C HIS A 191 26.98 10.62 15.82
N LEU A 192 25.82 10.01 15.51
CA LEU A 192 25.78 8.87 14.61
C LEU A 192 25.91 9.34 13.17
N VAL A 193 26.80 8.69 12.44
CA VAL A 193 26.91 8.85 11.00
C VAL A 193 26.01 7.81 10.35
N PHE A 194 25.01 8.27 9.61
CA PHE A 194 24.13 7.39 8.86
C PHE A 194 24.63 7.24 7.42
N ASP A 195 24.47 6.05 6.88
CA ASP A 195 24.63 5.81 5.45
C ASP A 195 23.49 6.53 4.68
N ARG A 196 23.74 6.82 3.42
CA ARG A 196 22.65 7.21 2.53
C ARG A 196 21.72 6.02 2.33
N LEU A 197 20.43 6.26 2.15
CA LEU A 197 19.49 5.21 1.74
C LEU A 197 19.96 4.59 0.42
N GLY A 198 20.39 5.42 -0.52
CA GLY A 198 20.87 5.07 -1.85
C GLY A 198 19.75 4.59 -2.77
N GLU A 199 20.06 4.53 -4.06
CA GLU A 199 19.09 4.10 -5.09
C GLU A 199 18.57 2.67 -4.85
N ASP A 200 19.45 1.76 -4.43
CA ASP A 200 19.04 0.37 -4.12
C ASP A 200 18.02 0.32 -2.96
N GLY A 201 18.24 1.11 -1.92
CA GLY A 201 17.31 1.19 -0.80
C GLY A 201 15.99 1.81 -1.21
N GLN A 202 16.04 2.87 -2.00
CA GLN A 202 14.84 3.51 -2.53
C GLN A 202 14.06 2.59 -3.47
N LYS A 203 14.76 1.79 -4.29
CA LYS A 203 14.14 0.78 -5.14
C LYS A 203 13.38 -0.28 -4.34
N ILE A 204 13.94 -0.75 -3.22
CA ILE A 204 13.24 -1.71 -2.34
C ILE A 204 11.98 -1.09 -1.78
N PHE A 205 12.00 0.16 -1.32
CA PHE A 205 10.79 0.84 -0.87
C PHE A 205 9.77 0.99 -1.99
N HIS A 206 10.21 1.35 -3.19
CA HIS A 206 9.31 1.43 -4.35
C HIS A 206 8.67 0.08 -4.68
N GLU A 207 9.43 -0.99 -4.66
CA GLU A 207 8.92 -2.36 -4.82
C GLU A 207 7.95 -2.79 -3.70
N MET A 208 8.09 -2.22 -2.50
CA MET A 208 7.17 -2.49 -1.39
C MET A 208 5.83 -1.77 -1.55
N PHE A 209 5.81 -0.57 -2.10
CA PHE A 209 4.66 0.33 -2.00
C PHE A 209 3.98 0.66 -3.33
N ALA A 210 4.70 0.65 -4.42
CA ALA A 210 4.23 1.10 -5.73
C ALA A 210 4.42 0.06 -6.85
N SER A 211 4.71 -1.22 -6.51
CA SER A 211 4.77 -2.28 -7.51
C SER A 211 3.39 -2.56 -8.10
N GLU A 212 3.32 -2.60 -9.41
CA GLU A 212 2.14 -3.14 -10.09
C GLU A 212 1.99 -4.63 -9.79
N ILE A 213 0.81 -5.02 -9.33
CA ILE A 213 0.47 -6.42 -9.08
C ILE A 213 -0.63 -6.81 -10.08
N ASP A 214 -0.28 -7.64 -11.03
CA ASP A 214 -1.23 -8.23 -11.95
C ASP A 214 -1.69 -9.60 -11.43
N PHE A 215 -2.96 -9.68 -11.04
CA PHE A 215 -3.59 -10.93 -10.60
C PHE A 215 -4.16 -11.73 -11.78
N THR A 216 -4.04 -11.23 -13.01
CA THR A 216 -4.48 -11.97 -14.20
C THR A 216 -3.64 -13.24 -14.33
N PRO A 217 -4.24 -14.45 -14.34
CA PRO A 217 -3.47 -15.67 -14.51
C PRO A 217 -2.75 -15.64 -15.85
N LYS A 218 -1.46 -15.93 -15.88
CA LYS A 218 -0.73 -16.12 -17.14
C LYS A 218 -1.43 -17.20 -17.95
N VAL A 219 -1.51 -17.04 -19.27
CA VAL A 219 -2.25 -17.93 -20.21
C VAL A 219 -1.95 -19.42 -19.92
N GLY A 220 -0.70 -19.77 -19.65
CA GLY A 220 -0.32 -21.13 -19.25
C GLY A 220 -1.02 -21.64 -17.98
N LYS A 221 -1.13 -20.79 -16.94
CA LYS A 221 -1.86 -21.12 -15.70
C LYS A 221 -3.38 -21.18 -15.92
N MET A 222 -3.91 -20.35 -16.80
CA MET A 222 -5.34 -20.45 -17.18
C MET A 222 -5.64 -21.77 -17.88
N ILE A 223 -4.74 -22.23 -18.75
CA ILE A 223 -4.86 -23.54 -19.42
C ILE A 223 -4.80 -24.67 -18.39
N GLU A 224 -3.86 -24.64 -17.42
CA GLU A 224 -3.75 -25.63 -16.35
C GLU A 224 -4.98 -25.62 -15.44
N GLN A 225 -5.46 -24.43 -15.04
CA GLN A 225 -6.67 -24.28 -14.22
C GLN A 225 -7.92 -24.79 -14.95
N ASN A 226 -8.06 -24.46 -16.23
CA ASN A 226 -9.15 -24.98 -17.05
C ASN A 226 -9.05 -26.49 -17.22
N ARG A 227 -7.85 -27.04 -17.40
CA ARG A 227 -7.61 -28.48 -17.46
C ARG A 227 -8.00 -29.17 -16.13
N PHE A 228 -7.60 -28.59 -14.99
CA PHE A 228 -7.98 -29.08 -13.67
C PHE A 228 -9.50 -29.03 -13.43
N ILE A 229 -10.18 -27.96 -13.85
CA ILE A 229 -11.65 -27.85 -13.77
C ILE A 229 -12.32 -28.91 -14.65
N ILE A 230 -11.78 -29.16 -15.84
CA ILE A 230 -12.28 -30.17 -16.77
C ILE A 230 -12.09 -31.59 -16.19
N GLU A 231 -10.97 -31.85 -15.52
CA GLU A 231 -10.64 -33.15 -14.93
C GLU A 231 -11.47 -33.48 -13.67
N ASN A 232 -11.99 -32.49 -12.95
CA ASN A 232 -12.74 -32.65 -11.71
C ASN A 232 -14.27 -32.56 -11.88
N LEU A 233 -14.81 -33.21 -12.88
CA LEU A 233 -16.27 -33.34 -13.00
C LEU A 233 -16.86 -34.20 -11.89
N THR A 234 -18.03 -33.79 -11.37
CA THR A 234 -18.77 -34.62 -10.42
C THR A 234 -19.20 -35.94 -11.05
N ALA A 235 -19.49 -36.95 -10.22
CA ALA A 235 -19.96 -38.27 -10.71
C ALA A 235 -21.17 -38.13 -11.65
N ASN A 236 -22.12 -37.26 -11.35
CA ASN A 236 -23.30 -37.00 -12.17
C ASN A 236 -22.95 -36.37 -13.52
N GLN A 237 -21.97 -35.45 -13.53
CA GLN A 237 -21.48 -34.84 -14.77
C GLN A 237 -20.75 -35.86 -15.65
N ASN A 238 -19.98 -36.77 -15.02
CA ASN A 238 -19.32 -37.85 -15.74
C ASN A 238 -20.33 -38.84 -16.35
N GLU A 239 -21.44 -39.13 -15.65
CA GLU A 239 -22.52 -39.97 -16.20
C GLU A 239 -23.13 -39.30 -17.46
N LEU A 240 -23.44 -38.00 -17.40
CA LEU A 240 -23.97 -37.27 -18.56
C LEU A 240 -23.03 -37.27 -19.75
N ILE A 241 -21.72 -37.14 -19.52
CA ILE A 241 -20.67 -37.17 -20.58
C ILE A 241 -20.55 -38.59 -21.16
N SER A 242 -20.78 -39.63 -20.37
CA SER A 242 -20.64 -41.01 -20.83
C SER A 242 -21.71 -41.44 -21.84
N LYS A 243 -22.87 -40.77 -21.86
CA LYS A 243 -23.94 -41.03 -22.81
C LYS A 243 -23.53 -40.64 -24.24
N SER A 244 -23.64 -41.55 -25.20
CA SER A 244 -23.28 -41.31 -26.61
C SER A 244 -24.29 -40.39 -27.31
N PHE A 245 -23.86 -39.58 -28.25
CA PHE A 245 -24.78 -38.86 -29.14
C PHE A 245 -25.54 -39.79 -30.09
N ALA A 246 -25.07 -40.99 -30.32
CA ALA A 246 -25.83 -42.01 -31.10
C ALA A 246 -27.11 -42.39 -30.35
N ASP A 247 -27.08 -42.52 -29.02
CA ASP A 247 -28.23 -42.87 -28.21
C ASP A 247 -29.04 -41.60 -27.77
N TRP A 248 -28.37 -40.47 -27.68
CA TRP A 248 -28.95 -39.22 -27.18
C TRP A 248 -28.52 -38.05 -28.09
N PRO A 249 -29.15 -37.84 -29.28
CA PRO A 249 -28.71 -36.83 -30.24
C PRO A 249 -28.91 -35.39 -29.76
N ARG A 250 -29.66 -35.20 -28.68
CA ARG A 250 -29.83 -33.88 -28.00
C ARG A 250 -29.79 -34.08 -26.53
N LEU A 251 -28.92 -33.32 -25.84
CA LEU A 251 -28.82 -33.28 -24.40
C LEU A 251 -29.18 -31.89 -23.91
N TRP A 252 -30.21 -31.78 -23.10
CA TRP A 252 -30.61 -30.55 -22.42
C TRP A 252 -30.08 -30.55 -21.00
N VAL A 253 -29.29 -29.55 -20.63
CA VAL A 253 -28.67 -29.44 -19.31
C VAL A 253 -29.14 -28.16 -18.63
N GLU A 254 -29.86 -28.30 -17.52
CA GLU A 254 -30.30 -27.20 -16.67
C GLU A 254 -29.50 -27.16 -15.36
N GLY A 255 -29.34 -25.96 -14.81
CA GLY A 255 -28.70 -25.75 -13.51
C GLY A 255 -28.44 -24.27 -13.23
N PRO A 256 -28.20 -23.89 -11.96
CA PRO A 256 -27.95 -22.51 -11.57
C PRO A 256 -26.64 -21.99 -12.18
N ALA A 257 -26.43 -20.66 -12.07
CA ALA A 257 -25.17 -20.05 -12.45
C ALA A 257 -24.00 -20.70 -11.68
N GLY A 258 -22.89 -20.95 -12.34
CA GLY A 258 -21.72 -21.59 -11.70
C GLY A 258 -21.79 -23.12 -11.56
N SER A 259 -22.85 -23.80 -11.98
CA SER A 259 -23.00 -25.28 -11.87
C SER A 259 -22.15 -26.08 -12.87
N GLY A 260 -21.29 -25.46 -13.65
CA GLY A 260 -20.38 -26.14 -14.57
C GLY A 260 -20.98 -26.56 -15.91
N LYS A 261 -22.13 -26.01 -16.33
CA LYS A 261 -22.78 -26.33 -17.62
C LYS A 261 -21.85 -26.17 -18.82
N THR A 262 -21.13 -25.05 -18.88
CA THR A 262 -20.16 -24.77 -19.94
C THR A 262 -19.01 -25.77 -19.95
N SER A 263 -18.48 -26.10 -18.77
CA SER A 263 -17.40 -27.10 -18.62
C SER A 263 -17.88 -28.48 -19.06
N LEU A 264 -19.12 -28.85 -18.74
CA LEU A 264 -19.74 -30.10 -19.18
C LEU A 264 -19.88 -30.14 -20.71
N ALA A 265 -20.34 -29.05 -21.34
CA ALA A 265 -20.48 -28.95 -22.79
C ALA A 265 -19.13 -29.10 -23.51
N ILE A 266 -18.10 -28.40 -23.00
CA ILE A 266 -16.73 -28.48 -23.57
C ILE A 266 -16.18 -29.90 -23.44
N HIS A 267 -16.36 -30.54 -22.28
CA HIS A 267 -15.88 -31.90 -22.05
C HIS A 267 -16.58 -32.92 -22.95
N LYS A 268 -17.90 -32.80 -23.13
CA LYS A 268 -18.68 -33.61 -24.03
C LYS A 268 -18.21 -33.44 -25.48
N PHE A 269 -18.00 -32.21 -25.92
CA PHE A 269 -17.46 -31.91 -27.24
C PHE A 269 -16.10 -32.56 -27.49
N LEU A 270 -15.15 -32.38 -26.57
CA LEU A 270 -13.80 -32.96 -26.67
C LEU A 270 -13.85 -34.51 -26.73
N LYS A 271 -14.76 -35.12 -25.99
CA LYS A 271 -14.95 -36.58 -25.99
C LYS A 271 -15.48 -37.07 -27.35
N GLU A 272 -16.42 -36.34 -27.97
CA GLU A 272 -17.03 -36.73 -29.21
C GLU A 272 -16.20 -36.31 -30.45
N LEU A 273 -15.23 -35.41 -30.33
CA LEU A 273 -14.33 -34.99 -31.41
C LEU A 273 -13.64 -36.16 -32.11
N ASN A 274 -13.35 -37.23 -31.38
CA ASN A 274 -12.73 -38.43 -31.89
C ASN A 274 -13.71 -39.39 -32.55
N ASN A 275 -15.02 -39.18 -32.33
CA ASN A 275 -16.07 -40.07 -32.80
C ASN A 275 -16.85 -39.54 -34.01
N PHE A 276 -16.73 -38.23 -34.29
CA PHE A 276 -17.44 -37.57 -35.39
C PHE A 276 -16.51 -36.63 -36.15
N GLU A 277 -16.59 -36.66 -37.47
CA GLU A 277 -15.76 -35.79 -38.33
C GLU A 277 -16.08 -34.29 -38.16
N ASN A 278 -17.32 -33.94 -37.77
CA ASN A 278 -17.74 -32.55 -37.53
C ASN A 278 -18.74 -32.45 -36.36
N PRO A 279 -18.30 -32.47 -35.12
CA PRO A 279 -19.18 -32.22 -33.97
C PRO A 279 -19.64 -30.76 -33.96
N ILE A 280 -20.97 -30.53 -33.95
CA ILE A 280 -21.58 -29.19 -33.87
C ILE A 280 -22.13 -28.99 -32.46
N PHE A 281 -21.82 -27.87 -31.88
CA PHE A 281 -22.35 -27.39 -30.58
C PHE A 281 -23.59 -26.55 -30.76
#